data_784eb0ad0aab1c34d85024487dbc3341
#
_entry.id   784eb0ad0aab1c34d85024487dbc3341
#
_cell.length_a   1.000
_cell.length_b   1.000
_cell.length_c   1.000
_cell.angle_alpha   90.00
_cell.angle_beta   90.00
_cell.angle_gamma   90.00
#
_symmetry.space_group_name_H-M   'P 1'
#
loop_
_entity.id
_entity.type
_entity.pdbx_description
1 polymer ?
#
loop_
_entity_poly.entity_id
_entity_poly.type
_entity_poly.pdbx_seq_one_letter_code
_entity_poly.pdbx_strand_id
1 'polypeptide(L)'
;MRCTIASLSYFLTLLTLVAAHGWVANVTIDGKTYQGNPPGDSSIQSPIRTISTSSPIVNTTDPSLACGQLAQPAALVVPAKSGSEVAFVWTSSSGHWFHVVGPITIYMALCDNGDCTTFDATKGRWFKTDQAGLTNTSDLNAIPTWAQASLDDGSPYTTHIPEGLKAGQYLIRMEIIALQGAGHIGGAEFYPSCTQLNISGDGDGVPNATVSFPGAYSPNDPGIHVDVYEPGFTYTAFPGPPIAAIVPEVDRQPGFNSDFFLFVSHPDIEQRRDRPVHMWRHIRSRGPGSPDYQHVVGNILESYWL
;
A
#
# COMPACT_ATOMS: atom_id res chain seq x y z
N MET A 1 71.76 -19.80 -26.74
CA MET A 1 70.45 -19.14 -26.83
C MET A 1 69.42 -19.97 -26.07
N ARG A 2 69.06 -19.55 -24.87
CA ARG A 2 67.96 -20.20 -24.09
C ARG A 2 66.71 -19.32 -24.19
N CYS A 3 65.68 -19.85 -24.79
CA CYS A 3 64.40 -19.20 -24.95
C CYS A 3 63.54 -19.51 -23.72
N THR A 4 63.29 -18.53 -22.86
CA THR A 4 62.40 -18.62 -21.70
C THR A 4 60.97 -18.29 -22.17
N ILE A 5 60.10 -19.29 -22.15
CA ILE A 5 58.66 -19.10 -22.40
C ILE A 5 58.04 -18.61 -21.11
N ALA A 6 57.59 -17.36 -21.11
CA ALA A 6 56.80 -16.81 -20.02
C ALA A 6 55.35 -17.27 -20.17
N SER A 7 54.89 -18.15 -19.28
CA SER A 7 53.49 -18.55 -19.20
C SER A 7 52.67 -17.42 -18.57
N LEU A 8 51.81 -16.79 -19.40
CA LEU A 8 50.89 -15.78 -18.97
C LEU A 8 49.62 -16.50 -18.47
N SER A 9 49.49 -16.65 -17.14
CA SER A 9 48.30 -17.21 -16.51
C SER A 9 47.19 -16.15 -16.52
N TYR A 10 46.18 -16.30 -17.37
CA TYR A 10 44.97 -15.54 -17.31
C TYR A 10 44.14 -16.00 -16.10
N PHE A 11 44.11 -15.18 -15.07
CA PHE A 11 43.11 -15.29 -13.99
C PHE A 11 41.78 -14.80 -14.56
N LEU A 12 40.92 -15.75 -14.94
CA LEU A 12 39.52 -15.46 -15.26
C LEU A 12 38.81 -15.26 -13.93
N THR A 13 38.70 -14.02 -13.48
CA THR A 13 37.81 -13.68 -12.35
C THR A 13 36.36 -13.89 -12.80
N LEU A 14 35.77 -15.01 -12.40
CA LEU A 14 34.31 -15.16 -12.44
C LEU A 14 33.74 -14.07 -11.55
N LEU A 15 33.26 -12.98 -12.16
CA LEU A 15 32.32 -12.08 -11.53
C LEU A 15 31.04 -12.91 -11.33
N THR A 16 30.86 -13.46 -10.15
CA THR A 16 29.53 -13.92 -9.70
C THR A 16 28.66 -12.68 -9.67
N LEU A 17 27.75 -12.57 -10.64
CA LEU A 17 26.63 -11.64 -10.55
C LEU A 17 25.83 -12.08 -9.32
N VAL A 18 26.09 -11.43 -8.20
CA VAL A 18 25.20 -11.54 -7.03
C VAL A 18 23.90 -10.91 -7.48
N ALA A 19 22.92 -11.73 -7.77
CA ALA A 19 21.57 -11.24 -8.07
C ALA A 19 20.97 -10.77 -6.74
N ALA A 20 21.09 -9.47 -6.50
CA ALA A 20 20.77 -8.79 -5.26
C ALA A 20 19.34 -8.24 -5.29
N HIS A 21 18.38 -8.92 -5.93
CA HIS A 21 17.04 -8.42 -6.15
C HIS A 21 16.02 -9.55 -6.13
N GLY A 22 14.77 -9.24 -5.76
CA GLY A 22 13.74 -10.28 -5.57
C GLY A 22 12.38 -9.91 -6.12
N TRP A 23 11.46 -10.84 -5.98
CA TRP A 23 10.06 -10.72 -6.42
C TRP A 23 9.14 -11.53 -5.48
N VAL A 24 7.83 -11.33 -5.58
CA VAL A 24 6.85 -12.14 -4.83
C VAL A 24 6.78 -13.54 -5.44
N ALA A 25 7.25 -14.54 -4.69
CA ALA A 25 7.23 -15.95 -5.10
C ALA A 25 5.82 -16.54 -5.06
N ASN A 26 5.05 -16.17 -4.04
CA ASN A 26 3.67 -16.58 -3.91
C ASN A 26 2.88 -15.61 -3.02
N VAL A 27 1.56 -15.67 -3.15
CA VAL A 27 0.60 -15.02 -2.26
C VAL A 27 -0.37 -16.05 -1.73
N THR A 28 -0.66 -16.02 -0.43
CA THR A 28 -1.68 -16.87 0.20
C THR A 28 -2.84 -15.97 0.64
N ILE A 29 -4.07 -16.34 0.26
CA ILE A 29 -5.30 -15.61 0.58
C ILE A 29 -6.23 -16.60 1.26
N ASP A 30 -6.59 -16.33 2.53
CA ASP A 30 -7.42 -17.21 3.35
C ASP A 30 -6.97 -18.69 3.30
N GLY A 31 -5.65 -18.91 3.38
CA GLY A 31 -5.04 -20.25 3.35
C GLY A 31 -4.86 -20.86 1.95
N LYS A 32 -5.32 -20.22 0.87
CA LYS A 32 -5.09 -20.69 -0.50
C LYS A 32 -3.90 -19.98 -1.14
N THR A 33 -2.87 -20.75 -1.50
CA THR A 33 -1.63 -20.23 -2.08
C THR A 33 -1.68 -20.20 -3.60
N TYR A 34 -1.20 -19.11 -4.18
CA TYR A 34 -1.04 -18.87 -5.62
C TYR A 34 0.42 -18.55 -5.91
N GLN A 35 1.00 -19.27 -6.88
CA GLN A 35 2.40 -19.09 -7.27
C GLN A 35 2.56 -17.84 -8.15
N GLY A 36 3.67 -17.13 -7.98
CA GLY A 36 4.13 -16.07 -8.85
C GLY A 36 5.07 -16.60 -9.93
N ASN A 37 5.27 -15.80 -10.98
CA ASN A 37 6.26 -16.09 -12.00
C ASN A 37 7.60 -15.41 -11.65
N PRO A 38 8.75 -16.05 -11.96
CA PRO A 38 10.02 -15.35 -11.96
C PRO A 38 10.00 -14.15 -12.93
N PRO A 39 10.84 -13.14 -12.74
CA PRO A 39 10.94 -12.01 -13.66
C PRO A 39 11.21 -12.46 -15.09
N GLY A 40 10.50 -11.88 -16.05
CA GLY A 40 10.58 -12.22 -17.47
C GLY A 40 9.86 -13.52 -17.89
N ASP A 41 9.25 -14.22 -16.94
CA ASP A 41 8.44 -15.43 -17.20
C ASP A 41 6.94 -15.12 -17.02
N SER A 42 6.09 -15.86 -17.72
CA SER A 42 4.63 -15.83 -17.64
C SER A 42 4.01 -17.21 -17.83
N SER A 43 4.78 -18.27 -17.58
CA SER A 43 4.36 -19.66 -17.80
C SER A 43 3.31 -20.14 -16.79
N ILE A 44 3.29 -19.55 -15.59
CA ILE A 44 2.34 -19.90 -14.52
C ILE A 44 1.11 -19.01 -14.63
N GLN A 45 -0.09 -19.60 -14.61
CA GLN A 45 -1.34 -18.87 -14.43
C GLN A 45 -1.40 -18.34 -13.00
N SER A 46 -1.24 -17.04 -12.83
CA SER A 46 -1.06 -16.37 -11.54
C SER A 46 -1.96 -15.15 -11.41
N PRO A 47 -2.38 -14.77 -10.19
CA PRO A 47 -2.98 -13.47 -9.91
C PRO A 47 -1.93 -12.38 -9.69
N ILE A 48 -0.64 -12.76 -9.52
CA ILE A 48 0.46 -11.82 -9.31
C ILE A 48 0.92 -11.31 -10.67
N ARG A 49 0.96 -9.99 -10.84
CA ARG A 49 1.43 -9.36 -12.09
C ARG A 49 2.89 -9.71 -12.35
N THR A 50 3.20 -10.06 -13.60
CA THR A 50 4.56 -10.38 -14.02
C THR A 50 5.37 -9.11 -14.18
N ILE A 51 6.65 -9.18 -13.84
CA ILE A 51 7.63 -8.09 -14.02
C ILE A 51 8.73 -8.51 -14.97
N SER A 52 9.33 -7.57 -15.68
CA SER A 52 10.39 -7.88 -16.66
C SER A 52 11.74 -8.22 -16.02
N THR A 53 12.01 -7.63 -14.85
CA THR A 53 13.25 -7.81 -14.07
C THR A 53 12.96 -7.57 -12.59
N SER A 54 13.78 -8.18 -11.72
CA SER A 54 13.76 -7.94 -10.28
C SER A 54 14.55 -6.69 -9.85
N SER A 55 15.15 -5.95 -10.78
CA SER A 55 15.92 -4.73 -10.45
C SER A 55 15.06 -3.69 -9.72
N PRO A 56 15.64 -2.96 -8.75
CA PRO A 56 14.93 -1.94 -8.01
C PRO A 56 14.49 -0.78 -8.92
N ILE A 57 13.48 -0.08 -8.47
CA ILE A 57 13.14 1.25 -8.95
C ILE A 57 13.77 2.23 -7.96
N VAL A 58 14.49 3.24 -8.46
CA VAL A 58 15.14 4.27 -7.62
C VAL A 58 14.59 5.67 -7.88
N ASN A 59 13.86 5.83 -8.99
CA ASN A 59 13.26 7.11 -9.38
C ASN A 59 11.79 7.17 -8.94
N THR A 60 11.45 8.12 -8.07
CA THR A 60 10.09 8.31 -7.56
C THR A 60 9.08 8.76 -8.62
N THR A 61 9.53 9.10 -9.85
CA THR A 61 8.65 9.44 -10.97
C THR A 61 8.50 8.32 -12.00
N ASP A 62 9.12 7.16 -11.77
CA ASP A 62 9.04 6.00 -12.68
C ASP A 62 7.64 5.37 -12.65
N PRO A 63 6.98 5.16 -13.80
CA PRO A 63 5.69 4.46 -13.87
C PRO A 63 5.72 3.04 -13.29
N SER A 64 6.88 2.39 -13.27
CA SER A 64 7.06 1.07 -12.68
C SER A 64 6.78 1.03 -11.17
N LEU A 65 6.77 2.19 -10.48
CA LEU A 65 6.34 2.28 -9.08
C LEU A 65 4.91 1.79 -8.85
N ALA A 66 4.07 1.77 -9.87
CA ALA A 66 2.71 1.26 -9.72
C ALA A 66 2.69 -0.23 -9.33
N CYS A 67 3.42 -1.11 -10.05
CA CYS A 67 3.37 -2.56 -9.83
C CYS A 67 4.68 -3.32 -10.10
N GLY A 68 5.79 -2.63 -10.30
CA GLY A 68 7.10 -3.23 -10.61
C GLY A 68 7.56 -2.99 -12.04
N GLN A 69 8.78 -3.42 -12.35
CA GLN A 69 9.46 -3.16 -13.62
C GLN A 69 8.67 -3.70 -14.83
N LEU A 70 8.12 -2.76 -15.64
CA LEU A 70 7.29 -3.05 -16.81
C LEU A 70 6.19 -4.09 -16.55
N ALA A 71 5.56 -4.00 -15.36
CA ALA A 71 4.59 -4.98 -14.90
C ALA A 71 3.42 -5.16 -15.88
N GLN A 72 3.10 -6.43 -16.20
CA GLN A 72 2.00 -6.80 -17.08
C GLN A 72 0.81 -7.31 -16.26
N PRO A 73 -0.43 -7.10 -16.72
CA PRO A 73 -1.60 -7.71 -16.09
C PRO A 73 -1.44 -9.22 -15.93
N ALA A 74 -1.93 -9.73 -14.80
CA ALA A 74 -1.90 -11.15 -14.50
C ALA A 74 -3.07 -11.89 -15.19
N ALA A 75 -2.90 -13.20 -15.40
CA ALA A 75 -3.90 -14.02 -16.06
C ALA A 75 -5.16 -14.28 -15.19
N LEU A 76 -5.02 -14.23 -13.85
CA LEU A 76 -6.08 -14.55 -12.92
C LEU A 76 -6.48 -13.32 -12.08
N VAL A 77 -7.77 -13.28 -11.74
CA VAL A 77 -8.31 -12.46 -10.65
C VAL A 77 -8.91 -13.42 -9.63
N VAL A 78 -8.38 -13.45 -8.41
CA VAL A 78 -8.72 -14.49 -7.44
C VAL A 78 -9.67 -13.99 -6.35
N PRO A 79 -10.57 -14.85 -5.84
CA PRO A 79 -11.55 -14.44 -4.86
C PRO A 79 -10.89 -14.09 -3.52
N ALA A 80 -11.42 -13.04 -2.90
CA ALA A 80 -11.14 -12.63 -1.53
C ALA A 80 -12.42 -12.01 -0.92
N LYS A 81 -12.38 -11.68 0.35
CA LYS A 81 -13.45 -10.96 1.05
C LYS A 81 -12.89 -9.73 1.74
N SER A 82 -13.75 -8.78 2.05
CA SER A 82 -13.45 -7.79 3.08
C SER A 82 -13.04 -8.49 4.38
N GLY A 83 -11.90 -8.11 4.97
CA GLY A 83 -11.30 -8.77 6.14
C GLY A 83 -10.41 -9.97 5.83
N SER A 84 -10.32 -10.48 4.60
CA SER A 84 -9.45 -11.62 4.23
C SER A 84 -8.00 -11.38 4.60
N GLU A 85 -7.35 -12.42 5.11
CA GLU A 85 -5.91 -12.44 5.32
C GLU A 85 -5.17 -12.63 3.99
N VAL A 86 -4.10 -11.87 3.80
CA VAL A 86 -3.21 -11.95 2.63
C VAL A 86 -1.77 -12.01 3.11
N ALA A 87 -1.08 -13.09 2.76
CA ALA A 87 0.31 -13.33 3.12
C ALA A 87 1.19 -13.40 1.86
N PHE A 88 2.28 -12.63 1.84
CA PHE A 88 3.20 -12.53 0.72
C PHE A 88 4.54 -13.17 1.08
N VAL A 89 5.03 -14.07 0.24
CA VAL A 89 6.38 -14.63 0.34
C VAL A 89 7.24 -14.02 -0.76
N TRP A 90 8.33 -13.40 -0.35
CA TRP A 90 9.35 -12.86 -1.25
C TRP A 90 10.48 -13.85 -1.45
N THR A 91 11.06 -13.83 -2.64
CA THR A 91 12.23 -14.64 -2.99
C THR A 91 13.22 -13.82 -3.83
N SER A 92 14.39 -14.39 -4.04
CA SER A 92 15.40 -13.89 -4.95
C SER A 92 15.98 -15.07 -5.74
N SER A 93 16.88 -14.82 -6.65
CA SER A 93 17.60 -15.90 -7.34
C SER A 93 18.53 -16.72 -6.42
N SER A 94 18.82 -16.22 -5.22
CA SER A 94 19.60 -16.94 -4.20
C SER A 94 18.73 -17.68 -3.16
N GLY A 95 17.40 -17.61 -3.28
CA GLY A 95 16.47 -18.30 -2.37
C GLY A 95 15.37 -17.38 -1.86
N HIS A 96 15.52 -16.76 -0.71
CA HIS A 96 14.55 -15.83 -0.12
C HIS A 96 15.02 -14.37 -0.24
N TRP A 97 14.20 -13.45 0.23
CA TRP A 97 14.55 -12.01 0.28
C TRP A 97 15.74 -11.79 1.22
N PHE A 98 16.60 -10.82 0.94
CA PHE A 98 17.86 -10.63 1.67
C PHE A 98 18.14 -9.18 2.11
N HIS A 99 17.37 -8.18 1.67
CA HIS A 99 17.45 -6.86 2.30
C HIS A 99 16.70 -6.88 3.63
N VAL A 100 17.33 -6.36 4.67
CA VAL A 100 16.79 -6.40 6.04
C VAL A 100 16.52 -5.02 6.62
N VAL A 101 16.76 -3.95 5.85
CA VAL A 101 16.69 -2.56 6.31
C VAL A 101 15.65 -1.78 5.48
N GLY A 102 14.58 -1.37 6.13
CA GLY A 102 13.55 -0.51 5.54
C GLY A 102 12.12 -0.99 5.77
N PRO A 103 11.12 -0.16 5.43
CA PRO A 103 9.71 -0.45 5.66
C PRO A 103 9.10 -1.35 4.59
N ILE A 104 7.94 -1.90 4.94
CA ILE A 104 6.96 -2.51 4.04
C ILE A 104 5.73 -1.61 4.01
N THR A 105 5.13 -1.41 2.84
CA THR A 105 3.86 -0.71 2.68
C THR A 105 2.89 -1.53 1.84
N ILE A 106 1.61 -1.48 2.21
CA ILE A 106 0.54 -2.12 1.46
C ILE A 106 -0.43 -1.05 0.97
N TYR A 107 -0.74 -1.11 -0.31
CA TYR A 107 -1.75 -0.26 -0.93
C TYR A 107 -2.75 -1.10 -1.69
N MET A 108 -3.94 -0.57 -1.88
CA MET A 108 -4.95 -1.14 -2.76
C MET A 108 -5.48 -0.10 -3.74
N ALA A 109 -5.96 -0.56 -4.90
CA ALA A 109 -6.66 0.27 -5.87
C ALA A 109 -7.78 -0.52 -6.52
N LEU A 110 -8.98 0.09 -6.63
CA LEU A 110 -10.08 -0.46 -7.43
C LEU A 110 -9.68 -0.44 -8.91
N CYS A 111 -9.87 -1.55 -9.61
CA CYS A 111 -9.82 -1.61 -11.07
C CYS A 111 -11.14 -1.00 -11.59
N ASP A 112 -11.15 0.33 -11.77
CA ASP A 112 -12.37 1.12 -12.01
C ASP A 112 -13.02 0.86 -13.38
N ASN A 113 -12.31 0.19 -14.30
CA ASN A 113 -12.86 -0.38 -15.53
C ASN A 113 -13.63 -1.70 -15.30
N GLY A 114 -13.65 -2.23 -14.06
CA GLY A 114 -14.30 -3.48 -13.68
C GLY A 114 -13.50 -4.75 -13.98
N ASP A 115 -12.31 -4.65 -14.58
CA ASP A 115 -11.48 -5.80 -14.98
C ASP A 115 -9.98 -5.55 -14.72
N CYS A 116 -9.45 -6.18 -13.67
CA CYS A 116 -8.03 -6.07 -13.34
C CYS A 116 -7.09 -6.67 -14.39
N THR A 117 -7.58 -7.58 -15.27
CA THR A 117 -6.75 -8.20 -16.31
C THR A 117 -6.43 -7.24 -17.47
N THR A 118 -7.14 -6.12 -17.54
CA THR A 118 -6.92 -5.07 -18.55
C THR A 118 -6.62 -3.71 -17.93
N PHE A 119 -6.63 -3.62 -16.59
CA PHE A 119 -6.48 -2.36 -15.87
C PHE A 119 -5.03 -1.85 -15.87
N ASP A 120 -4.84 -0.60 -16.29
CA ASP A 120 -3.57 0.13 -16.21
C ASP A 120 -3.33 0.60 -14.77
N ALA A 121 -2.39 -0.02 -14.07
CA ALA A 121 -2.07 0.30 -12.69
C ALA A 121 -1.58 1.75 -12.46
N THR A 122 -1.01 2.40 -13.49
CA THR A 122 -0.60 3.82 -13.41
C THR A 122 -1.78 4.79 -13.31
N LYS A 123 -3.00 4.33 -13.63
CA LYS A 123 -4.26 5.05 -13.48
C LYS A 123 -4.94 4.76 -12.15
N GLY A 124 -4.40 3.84 -11.35
CA GLY A 124 -4.96 3.45 -10.07
C GLY A 124 -5.07 4.60 -9.09
N ARG A 125 -6.22 4.68 -8.42
CA ARG A 125 -6.40 5.52 -7.23
C ARG A 125 -6.04 4.68 -6.02
N TRP A 126 -4.77 4.78 -5.62
CA TRP A 126 -4.17 3.96 -4.58
C TRP A 126 -4.45 4.51 -3.19
N PHE A 127 -4.81 3.65 -2.26
CA PHE A 127 -4.96 3.97 -0.84
C PHE A 127 -4.13 3.01 -0.01
N LYS A 128 -3.44 3.55 0.99
CA LYS A 128 -2.61 2.75 1.89
C LYS A 128 -3.51 2.00 2.87
N THR A 129 -3.30 0.70 3.01
CA THR A 129 -4.06 -0.16 3.93
C THR A 129 -3.23 -0.65 5.10
N ASP A 130 -1.89 -0.72 4.94
CA ASP A 130 -1.00 -1.18 5.99
C ASP A 130 0.42 -0.62 5.79
N GLN A 131 1.20 -0.56 6.86
CA GLN A 131 2.61 -0.21 6.83
C GLN A 131 3.32 -0.77 8.06
N ALA A 132 4.55 -1.24 7.87
CA ALA A 132 5.42 -1.70 8.94
C ALA A 132 6.84 -1.21 8.70
N GLY A 133 7.49 -0.71 9.76
CA GLY A 133 8.83 -0.15 9.69
C GLY A 133 9.77 -0.75 10.72
N LEU A 134 10.56 0.11 11.35
CA LEU A 134 11.43 -0.27 12.44
C LEU A 134 10.59 -0.59 13.69
N THR A 135 10.79 -1.76 14.28
CA THR A 135 10.10 -2.12 15.51
C THR A 135 10.63 -1.28 16.67
N ASN A 136 9.74 -0.48 17.25
CA ASN A 136 10.04 0.19 18.51
C ASN A 136 9.79 -0.78 19.65
N THR A 137 10.84 -1.20 20.33
CA THR A 137 10.71 -2.00 21.54
C THR A 137 10.87 -1.12 22.77
N SER A 138 10.03 -1.35 23.78
CA SER A 138 10.22 -0.77 25.12
C SER A 138 11.34 -1.44 25.91
N ASP A 139 11.81 -2.59 25.44
CA ASP A 139 12.98 -3.26 25.98
C ASP A 139 14.24 -2.58 25.46
N LEU A 140 14.92 -1.84 26.34
CA LEU A 140 16.17 -1.13 26.04
C LEU A 140 17.34 -2.07 25.66
N ASN A 141 17.20 -3.38 25.89
CA ASN A 141 18.19 -4.38 25.50
C ASN A 141 17.86 -5.07 24.17
N ALA A 142 16.66 -4.88 23.63
CA ALA A 142 16.29 -5.44 22.33
C ALA A 142 16.89 -4.60 21.20
N ILE A 143 17.42 -5.27 20.19
CA ILE A 143 17.91 -4.61 18.97
C ILE A 143 16.68 -4.30 18.11
N PRO A 144 16.43 -3.04 17.75
CA PRO A 144 15.34 -2.69 16.83
C PRO A 144 15.54 -3.43 15.51
N THR A 145 14.49 -4.07 15.02
CA THR A 145 14.51 -4.80 13.76
C THR A 145 13.51 -4.21 12.78
N TRP A 146 13.84 -4.19 11.51
CA TRP A 146 12.95 -3.75 10.45
C TRP A 146 11.93 -4.85 10.11
N ALA A 147 10.73 -4.45 9.71
CA ALA A 147 9.68 -5.39 9.34
C ALA A 147 10.09 -6.34 8.22
N GLN A 148 10.89 -5.87 7.25
CA GLN A 148 11.36 -6.73 6.16
C GLN A 148 12.45 -7.73 6.56
N ALA A 149 13.04 -7.62 7.76
CA ALA A 149 14.07 -8.57 8.21
C ALA A 149 13.53 -10.00 8.37
N SER A 150 12.24 -10.16 8.67
CA SER A 150 11.61 -11.49 8.74
C SER A 150 11.48 -12.18 7.37
N LEU A 151 11.59 -11.44 6.28
CA LEU A 151 11.53 -12.01 4.93
C LEU A 151 12.84 -12.74 4.55
N ASP A 152 13.96 -12.47 5.25
CA ASP A 152 15.27 -13.08 4.99
C ASP A 152 15.30 -14.58 5.31
N ASP A 153 14.44 -15.06 6.20
CA ASP A 153 14.29 -16.48 6.50
C ASP A 153 13.18 -17.18 5.67
N GLY A 154 12.55 -16.42 4.74
CA GLY A 154 11.43 -16.91 3.93
C GLY A 154 10.06 -16.80 4.59
N SER A 155 9.97 -16.18 5.77
CA SER A 155 8.68 -15.93 6.42
C SER A 155 7.81 -14.99 5.59
N PRO A 156 6.48 -15.19 5.56
CA PRO A 156 5.58 -14.29 4.86
C PRO A 156 5.40 -12.98 5.61
N TYR A 157 5.16 -11.89 4.88
CA TYR A 157 4.50 -10.71 5.42
C TYR A 157 2.99 -10.86 5.30
N THR A 158 2.28 -10.74 6.42
CA THR A 158 0.83 -10.94 6.48
C THR A 158 0.12 -9.62 6.77
N THR A 159 -0.93 -9.35 6.01
CA THR A 159 -1.81 -8.20 6.16
C THR A 159 -3.27 -8.61 5.96
N HIS A 160 -4.20 -7.68 6.13
CA HIS A 160 -5.64 -7.94 5.92
C HIS A 160 -6.23 -6.93 4.94
N ILE A 161 -7.17 -7.41 4.13
CA ILE A 161 -8.03 -6.54 3.33
C ILE A 161 -8.89 -5.72 4.30
N PRO A 162 -9.02 -4.39 4.14
CA PRO A 162 -9.82 -3.58 5.05
C PRO A 162 -11.26 -4.09 5.15
N GLU A 163 -11.77 -4.16 6.37
CA GLU A 163 -13.17 -4.51 6.60
C GLU A 163 -14.12 -3.44 6.05
N GLY A 164 -15.30 -3.86 5.62
CA GLY A 164 -16.32 -2.99 5.06
C GLY A 164 -16.01 -2.44 3.68
N LEU A 165 -14.89 -2.84 3.05
CA LEU A 165 -14.53 -2.40 1.70
C LEU A 165 -15.59 -2.85 0.69
N LYS A 166 -16.02 -1.93 -0.20
CA LYS A 166 -16.98 -2.19 -1.28
C LYS A 166 -16.50 -3.33 -2.17
N ALA A 167 -17.43 -4.23 -2.53
CA ALA A 167 -17.15 -5.32 -3.46
C ALA A 167 -16.68 -4.81 -4.84
N GLY A 168 -15.77 -5.56 -5.47
CA GLY A 168 -15.20 -5.22 -6.77
C GLY A 168 -13.87 -5.89 -7.02
N GLN A 169 -13.30 -5.63 -8.20
CA GLN A 169 -11.96 -6.10 -8.52
C GLN A 169 -10.92 -5.04 -8.11
N TYR A 170 -9.88 -5.49 -7.40
CA TYR A 170 -8.83 -4.64 -6.85
C TYR A 170 -7.46 -5.18 -7.18
N LEU A 171 -6.50 -4.27 -7.26
CA LEU A 171 -5.09 -4.59 -7.07
C LEU A 171 -4.76 -4.41 -5.58
N ILE A 172 -4.07 -5.39 -4.99
CA ILE A 172 -3.31 -5.21 -3.76
C ILE A 172 -1.83 -5.13 -4.11
N ARG A 173 -1.17 -4.10 -3.62
CA ARG A 173 0.23 -3.77 -3.90
C ARG A 173 1.02 -3.87 -2.60
N MET A 174 1.88 -4.87 -2.49
CA MET A 174 2.93 -4.90 -1.47
C MET A 174 4.19 -4.28 -2.03
N GLU A 175 4.82 -3.40 -1.26
CA GLU A 175 6.09 -2.81 -1.59
C GLU A 175 7.08 -2.96 -0.44
N ILE A 176 8.26 -3.41 -0.77
CA ILE A 176 9.43 -3.29 0.10
C ILE A 176 10.20 -2.05 -0.35
N ILE A 177 10.60 -1.20 0.61
CA ILE A 177 11.49 -0.06 0.37
C ILE A 177 12.78 -0.36 1.09
N ALA A 178 13.85 -0.68 0.36
CA ALA A 178 15.15 -0.96 0.95
C ALA A 178 15.93 0.35 1.14
N LEU A 179 16.36 0.62 2.38
CA LEU A 179 16.92 1.91 2.79
C LEU A 179 18.44 1.88 3.09
N GLN A 180 19.13 0.77 2.80
CA GLN A 180 20.56 0.65 3.07
C GLN A 180 21.42 1.72 2.35
N GLY A 181 20.94 2.25 1.21
CA GLY A 181 21.60 3.31 0.45
C GLY A 181 20.95 4.70 0.59
N ALA A 182 19.93 4.84 1.45
CA ALA A 182 19.02 5.99 1.47
C ALA A 182 19.62 7.29 2.06
N GLY A 183 20.86 7.27 2.52
CA GLY A 183 21.59 8.46 2.97
C GLY A 183 21.86 9.50 1.87
N HIS A 184 21.50 9.20 0.60
CA HIS A 184 21.56 10.13 -0.51
C HIS A 184 20.31 10.01 -1.38
N ILE A 185 19.95 11.06 -2.10
CA ILE A 185 18.82 11.08 -3.01
C ILE A 185 19.01 10.02 -4.12
N GLY A 186 17.99 9.17 -4.33
CA GLY A 186 18.04 8.05 -5.27
C GLY A 186 18.72 6.81 -4.72
N GLY A 187 19.08 6.78 -3.43
CA GLY A 187 19.67 5.62 -2.78
C GLY A 187 18.66 4.65 -2.17
N ALA A 188 17.40 5.06 -2.00
CA ALA A 188 16.31 4.14 -1.64
C ALA A 188 15.92 3.29 -2.85
N GLU A 189 15.63 2.01 -2.61
CA GLU A 189 15.27 1.04 -3.62
C GLU A 189 13.82 0.56 -3.42
N PHE A 190 12.97 0.71 -4.43
CA PHE A 190 11.55 0.34 -4.37
C PHE A 190 11.30 -0.96 -5.10
N TYR A 191 10.58 -1.87 -4.45
CA TYR A 191 10.22 -3.19 -4.97
C TYR A 191 8.70 -3.42 -4.83
N PRO A 192 7.87 -2.80 -5.68
CA PRO A 192 6.43 -3.04 -5.66
C PRO A 192 6.06 -4.31 -6.41
N SER A 193 5.03 -5.01 -5.92
CA SER A 193 4.39 -6.14 -6.58
C SER A 193 2.87 -6.06 -6.41
N CYS A 194 2.11 -6.36 -7.47
CA CYS A 194 0.66 -6.28 -7.48
C CYS A 194 0.02 -7.66 -7.68
N THR A 195 -1.02 -7.93 -6.89
CA THR A 195 -1.88 -9.11 -7.02
C THR A 195 -3.31 -8.68 -7.33
N GLN A 196 -3.99 -9.41 -8.22
CA GLN A 196 -5.35 -9.12 -8.68
C GLN A 196 -6.37 -9.91 -7.86
N LEU A 197 -7.30 -9.19 -7.21
CA LEU A 197 -8.31 -9.73 -6.31
C LEU A 197 -9.72 -9.40 -6.81
N ASN A 198 -10.65 -10.33 -6.60
CA ASN A 198 -12.09 -10.09 -6.71
C ASN A 198 -12.69 -10.11 -5.30
N ILE A 199 -12.89 -8.94 -4.73
CA ILE A 199 -13.38 -8.79 -3.35
C ILE A 199 -14.90 -8.88 -3.37
N SER A 200 -15.43 -9.78 -2.53
CA SER A 200 -16.86 -9.97 -2.28
C SER A 200 -17.22 -9.54 -0.85
N GLY A 201 -18.49 -9.24 -0.63
CA GLY A 201 -19.04 -8.83 0.66
C GLY A 201 -20.10 -7.76 0.49
N ASP A 202 -20.76 -7.39 1.59
CA ASP A 202 -21.86 -6.43 1.62
C ASP A 202 -21.38 -5.01 2.00
N GLY A 203 -20.05 -4.80 2.06
CA GLY A 203 -19.47 -3.51 2.36
C GLY A 203 -19.79 -2.48 1.27
N ASP A 204 -20.06 -1.24 1.68
CA ASP A 204 -20.22 -0.06 0.81
C ASP A 204 -19.09 0.94 1.00
N GLY A 205 -18.08 0.56 1.80
CA GLY A 205 -16.99 1.42 2.20
C GLY A 205 -16.00 1.70 1.07
N VAL A 206 -15.55 2.94 1.01
CA VAL A 206 -14.52 3.41 0.09
C VAL A 206 -13.42 4.14 0.86
N PRO A 207 -12.17 4.18 0.36
CA PRO A 207 -11.11 4.88 1.06
C PRO A 207 -11.37 6.39 1.09
N ASN A 208 -11.12 7.05 2.23
CA ASN A 208 -11.31 8.49 2.39
C ASN A 208 -10.30 9.34 1.61
N ALA A 209 -9.13 8.78 1.26
CA ALA A 209 -8.08 9.44 0.50
C ALA A 209 -7.39 8.46 -0.45
N THR A 210 -6.92 8.96 -1.59
CA THR A 210 -6.17 8.19 -2.59
C THR A 210 -5.02 9.01 -3.16
N VAL A 211 -3.99 8.30 -3.64
CA VAL A 211 -2.82 8.87 -4.33
C VAL A 211 -2.59 8.13 -5.65
N SER A 212 -1.65 8.62 -6.46
CA SER A 212 -1.23 7.97 -7.71
C SER A 212 0.20 7.43 -7.58
N PHE A 213 0.51 6.35 -8.29
CA PHE A 213 1.87 5.90 -8.54
C PHE A 213 2.18 5.94 -10.04
N PRO A 214 3.20 6.74 -10.41
CA PRO A 214 3.98 7.68 -9.60
C PRO A 214 3.17 8.88 -9.12
N GLY A 215 3.71 9.59 -8.11
CA GLY A 215 3.11 10.81 -7.55
C GLY A 215 2.91 10.80 -6.04
N ALA A 216 2.83 9.60 -5.43
CA ALA A 216 2.68 9.46 -3.97
C ALA A 216 3.97 9.75 -3.20
N TYR A 217 5.14 9.66 -3.85
CA TYR A 217 6.46 9.78 -3.24
C TYR A 217 7.25 10.94 -3.83
N SER A 218 7.99 11.63 -2.96
CA SER A 218 9.02 12.60 -3.33
C SER A 218 10.42 12.03 -3.01
N PRO A 219 11.44 12.32 -3.83
CA PRO A 219 12.81 11.89 -3.52
C PRO A 219 13.36 12.48 -2.22
N ASN A 220 12.72 13.53 -1.69
CA ASN A 220 13.09 14.18 -0.42
C ASN A 220 12.18 13.78 0.75
N ASP A 221 11.28 12.82 0.58
CA ASP A 221 10.45 12.35 1.70
C ASP A 221 11.35 11.83 2.83
N PRO A 222 11.10 12.21 4.10
CA PRO A 222 11.95 11.82 5.23
C PRO A 222 11.93 10.32 5.51
N GLY A 223 10.99 9.58 4.93
CA GLY A 223 10.96 8.11 4.96
C GLY A 223 11.68 7.45 3.78
N ILE A 224 12.21 8.24 2.82
CA ILE A 224 12.92 7.79 1.61
C ILE A 224 14.36 8.29 1.60
N HIS A 225 14.57 9.59 1.85
CA HIS A 225 15.90 10.18 1.97
C HIS A 225 16.27 10.27 3.45
N VAL A 226 16.97 9.27 3.95
CA VAL A 226 17.26 9.13 5.37
C VAL A 226 18.52 8.29 5.59
N ASP A 227 19.38 8.69 6.53
CA ASP A 227 20.48 7.87 7.00
C ASP A 227 19.99 6.97 8.15
N VAL A 228 19.78 5.71 7.85
CA VAL A 228 19.29 4.71 8.81
C VAL A 228 20.38 4.20 9.77
N TYR A 229 21.64 4.59 9.57
CA TYR A 229 22.78 4.19 10.37
C TYR A 229 23.20 5.25 11.40
N GLU A 230 22.48 6.38 11.45
CA GLU A 230 22.72 7.38 12.48
C GLU A 230 22.47 6.82 13.89
N PRO A 231 23.36 7.06 14.86
CA PRO A 231 23.18 6.59 16.23
C PRO A 231 21.87 7.11 16.85
N GLY A 232 21.06 6.20 17.38
CA GLY A 232 19.76 6.53 17.97
C GLY A 232 18.65 6.77 16.95
N PHE A 233 18.84 6.37 15.71
CA PHE A 233 17.85 6.50 14.65
C PHE A 233 16.51 5.87 15.03
N THR A 234 15.43 6.55 14.68
CA THR A 234 14.06 6.06 14.80
C THR A 234 13.33 6.31 13.47
N TYR A 235 12.52 5.36 13.04
CA TYR A 235 11.73 5.48 11.80
C TYR A 235 10.27 5.78 12.12
N THR A 236 9.88 7.04 11.98
CA THR A 236 8.53 7.52 12.30
C THR A 236 7.80 8.11 11.08
N ALA A 237 8.52 8.42 10.02
CA ALA A 237 7.99 9.00 8.80
C ALA A 237 7.91 7.93 7.71
N PHE A 238 6.71 7.41 7.46
CA PHE A 238 6.46 6.54 6.32
C PHE A 238 6.20 7.35 5.05
N PRO A 239 6.75 6.96 3.87
CA PRO A 239 6.47 7.65 2.63
C PRO A 239 5.00 7.48 2.20
N GLY A 240 4.50 8.48 1.47
CA GLY A 240 3.11 8.52 1.01
C GLY A 240 2.10 8.92 2.09
N PRO A 241 0.79 8.72 1.85
CA PRO A 241 -0.25 9.14 2.76
C PRO A 241 -0.31 8.26 4.03
N PRO A 242 -1.02 8.70 5.08
CA PRO A 242 -1.44 7.82 6.17
C PRO A 242 -2.27 6.63 5.67
N ILE A 243 -2.43 5.60 6.51
CA ILE A 243 -3.38 4.51 6.26
C ILE A 243 -4.78 5.12 6.10
N ALA A 244 -5.45 4.75 5.01
CA ALA A 244 -6.75 5.29 4.68
C ALA A 244 -7.84 4.70 5.59
N ALA A 245 -8.76 5.55 6.05
CA ALA A 245 -10.00 5.08 6.65
C ALA A 245 -10.97 4.63 5.55
N ILE A 246 -11.67 3.52 5.79
CA ILE A 246 -12.77 3.07 4.94
C ILE A 246 -14.05 3.72 5.49
N VAL A 247 -14.67 4.55 4.67
CA VAL A 247 -15.87 5.32 5.02
C VAL A 247 -17.01 4.99 4.06
N PRO A 248 -18.28 5.10 4.47
CA PRO A 248 -19.42 4.91 3.56
C PRO A 248 -19.30 5.81 2.33
N GLU A 249 -19.66 5.29 1.15
CA GLU A 249 -19.56 6.03 -0.12
C GLU A 249 -20.39 7.32 -0.12
N VAL A 250 -21.50 7.34 0.63
CA VAL A 250 -22.38 8.51 0.77
C VAL A 250 -21.69 9.74 1.36
N ASP A 251 -20.68 9.53 2.21
CA ASP A 251 -19.94 10.62 2.86
C ASP A 251 -18.94 11.30 1.91
N ARG A 252 -18.77 10.77 0.70
CA ARG A 252 -17.90 11.32 -0.35
C ARG A 252 -18.59 12.23 -1.36
N GLN A 253 -19.89 12.48 -1.25
CA GLN A 253 -20.60 13.36 -2.20
C GLN A 253 -19.93 14.73 -2.24
N PRO A 254 -19.51 15.24 -3.42
CA PRO A 254 -18.94 16.59 -3.53
C PRO A 254 -20.01 17.60 -3.14
N GLY A 255 -19.83 18.26 -2.02
CA GLY A 255 -20.78 19.23 -1.45
C GLY A 255 -21.14 18.99 0.00
N PHE A 256 -20.80 17.84 0.59
CA PHE A 256 -20.87 17.67 2.04
C PHE A 256 -19.64 18.33 2.66
N ASN A 257 -19.74 19.61 2.93
CA ASN A 257 -18.68 20.39 3.55
C ASN A 257 -18.61 19.99 5.04
N SER A 258 -17.58 19.25 5.44
CA SER A 258 -17.32 18.92 6.86
C SER A 258 -17.20 20.18 7.75
N ASP A 259 -16.99 21.34 7.14
CA ASP A 259 -16.95 22.63 7.82
C ASP A 259 -18.31 23.04 8.43
N PHE A 260 -19.42 22.43 7.98
CA PHE A 260 -20.72 22.70 8.57
C PHE A 260 -20.88 22.11 9.97
N PHE A 261 -20.09 21.10 10.35
CA PHE A 261 -20.10 20.52 11.69
C PHE A 261 -19.23 21.28 12.70
N LEU A 262 -18.26 22.08 12.24
CA LEU A 262 -17.37 22.85 13.12
C LEU A 262 -18.02 24.14 13.66
N PHE A 263 -19.07 24.64 13.01
CA PHE A 263 -19.75 25.88 13.44
C PHE A 263 -20.82 25.71 14.52
N VAL A 264 -21.15 24.46 14.94
CA VAL A 264 -22.15 24.21 15.99
C VAL A 264 -21.51 23.89 17.35
N SER A 265 -20.20 23.93 17.48
CA SER A 265 -19.53 23.87 18.79
C SER A 265 -19.47 25.25 19.45
N HIS A 266 -20.62 25.78 19.87
CA HIS A 266 -20.65 26.92 20.79
C HIS A 266 -20.28 26.40 22.20
N PRO A 267 -19.42 27.09 22.99
CA PRO A 267 -18.98 26.65 24.32
C PRO A 267 -20.09 26.52 25.35
N ASP A 268 -21.31 27.01 25.09
CA ASP A 268 -22.42 27.02 26.04
C ASP A 268 -23.37 25.80 25.99
N ILE A 269 -23.09 24.77 25.15
CA ILE A 269 -23.95 23.56 25.03
C ILE A 269 -23.60 22.47 26.05
N GLU A 270 -22.55 22.63 26.84
CA GLU A 270 -22.09 21.60 27.79
C GLU A 270 -23.03 21.38 29.01
N GLN A 271 -24.09 22.19 29.17
CA GLN A 271 -24.97 22.11 30.34
C GLN A 271 -26.33 21.42 30.12
N ARG A 272 -26.60 20.80 28.95
CA ARG A 272 -27.85 20.03 28.76
C ARG A 272 -27.63 18.61 28.32
N ARG A 273 -27.20 17.77 29.26
CA ARG A 273 -26.85 16.34 29.03
C ARG A 273 -28.02 15.35 29.11
N ASP A 274 -29.26 15.74 29.17
CA ASP A 274 -30.35 14.78 29.42
C ASP A 274 -31.51 14.82 28.42
N ARG A 275 -31.23 14.58 27.10
CA ARG A 275 -32.28 14.08 26.20
C ARG A 275 -31.70 13.22 25.09
N PRO A 276 -32.20 11.98 24.87
CA PRO A 276 -31.69 11.09 23.83
C PRO A 276 -32.09 11.55 22.43
N VAL A 277 -31.14 11.42 21.54
CA VAL A 277 -31.17 11.79 20.12
C VAL A 277 -32.12 10.88 19.34
N HIS A 278 -33.42 11.09 19.44
CA HIS A 278 -34.40 10.39 18.56
C HIS A 278 -34.69 11.12 17.23
N MET A 279 -34.13 12.29 17.01
CA MET A 279 -34.46 13.15 15.85
C MET A 279 -33.63 12.85 14.59
N TRP A 280 -32.59 12.01 14.67
CA TRP A 280 -31.65 11.78 13.55
C TRP A 280 -32.07 10.70 12.57
N ARG A 281 -33.09 9.87 12.89
CA ARG A 281 -33.53 8.79 11.98
C ARG A 281 -34.32 9.26 10.78
N HIS A 282 -34.91 10.45 10.78
CA HIS A 282 -35.77 10.91 9.69
C HIS A 282 -35.07 11.76 8.63
N ILE A 283 -33.85 12.23 8.87
CA ILE A 283 -33.11 13.08 7.91
C ILE A 283 -32.33 12.24 6.87
N ARG A 284 -32.11 10.94 7.13
CA ARG A 284 -31.29 10.06 6.28
C ARG A 284 -31.88 9.68 4.91
N SER A 285 -33.10 10.02 4.60
CA SER A 285 -33.76 9.48 3.41
C SER A 285 -34.00 10.46 2.26
N ARG A 286 -33.58 11.73 2.36
CA ARG A 286 -33.89 12.71 1.31
C ARG A 286 -32.73 13.67 1.05
N GLY A 287 -32.17 13.61 -0.17
CA GLY A 287 -31.08 14.44 -0.62
C GLY A 287 -31.47 15.90 -0.93
N PRO A 288 -30.48 16.80 -1.10
CA PRO A 288 -30.70 18.19 -1.45
C PRO A 288 -31.39 18.30 -2.82
N GLY A 289 -32.52 18.99 -2.86
CA GLY A 289 -33.34 19.17 -4.08
C GLY A 289 -34.80 18.75 -3.98
N SER A 290 -35.22 18.13 -2.86
CA SER A 290 -36.62 17.86 -2.56
C SER A 290 -37.29 19.11 -1.99
N PRO A 291 -38.53 19.46 -2.40
CA PRO A 291 -39.29 20.59 -1.83
C PRO A 291 -39.43 20.55 -0.31
N ASP A 292 -39.44 19.35 0.29
CA ASP A 292 -39.55 19.15 1.73
C ASP A 292 -38.23 19.45 2.48
N TYR A 293 -37.08 19.53 1.78
CA TYR A 293 -35.80 19.85 2.38
C TYR A 293 -35.73 21.31 2.85
N GLN A 294 -36.26 22.24 2.05
CA GLN A 294 -36.32 23.65 2.38
C GLN A 294 -37.23 23.93 3.60
N HIS A 295 -38.33 23.17 3.74
CA HIS A 295 -39.25 23.29 4.87
C HIS A 295 -38.64 22.77 6.17
N VAL A 296 -37.85 21.71 6.12
CA VAL A 296 -37.17 21.15 7.30
C VAL A 296 -36.09 22.10 7.82
N VAL A 297 -35.34 22.72 6.91
CA VAL A 297 -34.29 23.69 7.28
C VAL A 297 -34.90 24.99 7.82
N GLY A 298 -36.01 25.46 7.23
CA GLY A 298 -36.74 26.66 7.73
C GLY A 298 -37.26 26.45 9.13
N ASN A 299 -37.92 25.33 9.42
CA ASN A 299 -38.46 25.02 10.74
C ASN A 299 -37.41 24.81 11.83
N ILE A 300 -36.19 24.39 11.46
CA ILE A 300 -35.09 24.28 12.42
C ILE A 300 -34.56 25.67 12.81
N LEU A 301 -34.48 26.59 11.86
CA LEU A 301 -34.02 27.95 12.14
C LEU A 301 -35.05 28.76 12.96
N GLU A 302 -36.34 28.60 12.71
CA GLU A 302 -37.41 29.27 13.51
C GLU A 302 -37.50 28.75 14.96
N SER A 303 -37.09 27.50 15.21
CA SER A 303 -37.11 26.92 16.58
C SER A 303 -35.98 27.39 17.48
N TYR A 304 -34.98 28.10 16.97
CA TYR A 304 -33.84 28.63 17.74
C TYR A 304 -33.97 30.13 18.08
N TRP A 305 -35.03 30.82 17.67
CA TRP A 305 -35.27 32.25 17.95
C TRP A 305 -36.46 32.50 18.87
N LEU A 306 -36.99 31.50 19.52
CA LEU A 306 -37.93 31.56 20.61
C LEU A 306 -37.35 30.75 21.80
#